data_16ca29e6d0783a4887e565c846b491f8
#
_entry.id   16ca29e6d0783a4887e565c846b491f8
#
_cell.length_a   1.000
_cell.length_b   1.000
_cell.length_c   1.000
_cell.angle_alpha   90.00
_cell.angle_beta   90.00
_cell.angle_gamma   90.00
#
_symmetry.space_group_name_H-M   'P 1'
#
loop_
_entity.id
_entity.type
_entity.pdbx_description
1 polymer ?
#
loop_
_entity_poly.entity_id
_entity_poly.type
_entity_poly.pdbx_seq_one_letter_code
_entity_poly.pdbx_strand_id
1 'polypeptide(L)'
;MILEMDCGNSFIKWRALEAGVAVGGGVVDSDAALLAAVLAIPGLNITHCRLVSVRSDDETSSLVASIITTFGVVAQCAQPARSVAGVSNGYEEFARLGLDRWLAVVGAFELAKSACLVLDFGTAVTADFVAADGQHLGGFICPGMPLMRDQLRTHTRRIRYDDLSAEQALLQRKPGRTTVEAVERGCLLMMRGFVLTQLELAREYWGEDFEVFLTGGDASLVRDMVPDARVVQDLVFVGLAVVCPLP
;
A
#
# COMPACT_ATOMS: atom_id res chain seq x y z
N MET A 1 0.29 2.09 -24.39
CA MET A 1 0.69 2.11 -22.95
C MET A 1 -0.50 1.72 -22.08
N ILE A 2 -0.23 1.11 -20.92
CA ILE A 2 -1.22 0.80 -19.88
C ILE A 2 -1.05 1.80 -18.75
N LEU A 3 -2.12 2.49 -18.34
CA LEU A 3 -2.14 3.34 -17.15
C LEU A 3 -2.69 2.53 -15.98
N GLU A 4 -1.94 2.45 -14.89
CA GLU A 4 -2.34 1.82 -13.63
C GLU A 4 -2.37 2.86 -12.51
N MET A 5 -3.41 2.79 -11.67
CA MET A 5 -3.61 3.73 -10.58
C MET A 5 -4.09 3.02 -9.32
N ASP A 6 -3.51 3.44 -8.20
CA ASP A 6 -3.94 3.12 -6.84
C ASP A 6 -4.38 4.41 -6.15
N CYS A 7 -5.70 4.58 -6.04
CA CYS A 7 -6.34 5.78 -5.57
C CYS A 7 -6.67 5.66 -4.08
N GLY A 8 -5.69 5.99 -3.25
CA GLY A 8 -5.84 6.09 -1.80
C GLY A 8 -6.58 7.35 -1.36
N ASN A 9 -6.90 7.44 -0.05
CA ASN A 9 -7.56 8.61 0.52
C ASN A 9 -6.68 9.87 0.54
N SER A 10 -5.36 9.71 0.69
CA SER A 10 -4.42 10.84 0.78
C SER A 10 -3.67 11.12 -0.52
N PHE A 11 -3.38 10.07 -1.28
CA PHE A 11 -2.53 10.14 -2.48
C PHE A 11 -3.03 9.17 -3.54
N ILE A 12 -2.69 9.47 -4.80
CA ILE A 12 -2.80 8.55 -5.93
C ILE A 12 -1.39 8.10 -6.29
N LYS A 13 -1.13 6.81 -6.19
CA LYS A 13 0.04 6.19 -6.79
C LYS A 13 -0.33 5.76 -8.21
N TRP A 14 0.54 6.01 -9.17
CA TRP A 14 0.27 5.69 -10.57
C TRP A 14 1.54 5.24 -11.30
N ARG A 15 1.36 4.49 -12.36
CA ARG A 15 2.41 4.19 -13.33
C ARG A 15 1.86 3.99 -14.74
N ALA A 16 2.67 4.29 -15.73
CA ALA A 16 2.42 3.98 -17.13
C ALA A 16 3.39 2.91 -17.59
N LEU A 17 2.87 1.85 -18.20
CA LEU A 17 3.64 0.72 -18.70
C LEU A 17 3.62 0.70 -20.22
N GLU A 18 4.78 0.47 -20.84
CA GLU A 18 4.91 0.15 -22.26
C GLU A 18 5.66 -1.16 -22.41
N ALA A 19 5.06 -2.13 -23.06
CA ALA A 19 5.60 -3.50 -23.20
C ALA A 19 6.04 -4.11 -21.84
N GLY A 20 5.29 -3.83 -20.76
CA GLY A 20 5.57 -4.34 -19.42
C GLY A 20 6.64 -3.56 -18.64
N VAL A 21 7.23 -2.52 -19.23
CA VAL A 21 8.24 -1.68 -18.58
C VAL A 21 7.61 -0.34 -18.16
N ALA A 22 7.90 0.12 -16.95
CA ALA A 22 7.43 1.42 -16.48
C ALA A 22 8.17 2.55 -17.23
N VAL A 23 7.42 3.38 -17.95
CA VAL A 23 7.91 4.55 -18.69
C VAL A 23 7.59 5.86 -17.98
N GLY A 24 6.75 5.82 -16.96
CA GLY A 24 6.41 6.93 -16.08
C GLY A 24 5.72 6.42 -14.84
N GLY A 25 5.73 7.20 -13.77
CA GLY A 25 5.07 6.86 -12.52
C GLY A 25 5.37 7.86 -11.43
N GLY A 26 4.62 7.77 -10.35
CA GLY A 26 4.81 8.64 -9.20
C GLY A 26 3.66 8.58 -8.21
N VAL A 27 3.70 9.52 -7.28
CA VAL A 27 2.66 9.75 -6.27
C VAL A 27 2.22 11.20 -6.39
N VAL A 28 0.92 11.42 -6.44
CA VAL A 28 0.30 12.75 -6.54
C VAL A 28 -0.84 12.87 -5.54
N ASP A 29 -1.24 14.10 -5.23
CA ASP A 29 -2.25 14.42 -4.22
C ASP A 29 -3.63 14.75 -4.81
N SER A 30 -3.74 14.83 -6.14
CA SER A 30 -4.97 15.23 -6.80
C SER A 30 -5.12 14.64 -8.21
N ASP A 31 -6.36 14.53 -8.66
CA ASP A 31 -6.70 14.06 -10.01
C ASP A 31 -6.09 14.98 -11.08
N ALA A 32 -6.10 16.28 -10.83
CA ALA A 32 -5.50 17.25 -11.76
C ALA A 32 -3.98 17.06 -11.90
N ALA A 33 -3.29 16.82 -10.77
CA ALA A 33 -1.85 16.55 -10.76
C ALA A 33 -1.55 15.21 -11.47
N LEU A 34 -2.40 14.19 -11.28
CA LEU A 34 -2.30 12.92 -12.00
C LEU A 34 -2.36 13.12 -13.51
N LEU A 35 -3.43 13.77 -14.00
CA LEU A 35 -3.60 13.99 -15.44
C LEU A 35 -2.44 14.79 -16.03
N ALA A 36 -2.00 15.84 -15.34
CA ALA A 36 -0.85 16.63 -15.78
C ALA A 36 0.44 15.81 -15.87
N ALA A 37 0.70 14.95 -14.86
CA ALA A 37 1.88 14.10 -14.83
C ALA A 37 1.84 13.03 -15.94
N VAL A 38 0.68 12.41 -16.20
CA VAL A 38 0.51 11.43 -17.28
C VAL A 38 0.68 12.10 -18.65
N LEU A 39 0.07 13.28 -18.86
CA LEU A 39 0.18 14.03 -20.11
C LEU A 39 1.62 14.48 -20.43
N ALA A 40 2.48 14.59 -19.41
CA ALA A 40 3.88 14.94 -19.59
C ALA A 40 4.76 13.79 -20.10
N ILE A 41 4.23 12.56 -20.23
CA ILE A 41 4.99 11.39 -20.71
C ILE A 41 5.27 11.56 -22.22
N PRO A 42 6.54 11.53 -22.66
CA PRO A 42 6.88 11.58 -24.08
C PRO A 42 6.28 10.42 -24.88
N GLY A 43 5.68 10.73 -26.03
CA GLY A 43 5.07 9.70 -26.88
C GLY A 43 3.83 9.04 -26.29
N LEU A 44 3.14 9.71 -25.37
CA LEU A 44 1.97 9.21 -24.70
C LEU A 44 0.93 8.61 -25.66
N ASN A 45 0.58 7.34 -25.45
CA ASN A 45 -0.51 6.66 -26.13
C ASN A 45 -1.12 5.64 -25.18
N ILE A 46 -2.05 6.08 -24.33
CA ILE A 46 -2.75 5.19 -23.40
C ILE A 46 -3.79 4.39 -24.20
N THR A 47 -3.67 3.09 -24.17
CA THR A 47 -4.58 2.15 -24.84
C THR A 47 -5.46 1.39 -23.84
N HIS A 48 -5.00 1.24 -22.61
CA HIS A 48 -5.71 0.55 -21.53
C HIS A 48 -5.49 1.29 -20.22
N CYS A 49 -6.50 1.20 -19.35
CA CYS A 49 -6.44 1.76 -18.02
C CYS A 49 -7.06 0.79 -17.02
N ARG A 50 -6.42 0.61 -15.87
CA ARG A 50 -6.99 -0.11 -14.73
C ARG A 50 -6.67 0.60 -13.44
N LEU A 51 -7.61 0.55 -12.49
CA LEU A 51 -7.44 1.23 -11.23
C LEU A 51 -8.05 0.44 -10.06
N VAL A 52 -7.51 0.70 -8.90
CA VAL A 52 -8.14 0.44 -7.61
C VAL A 52 -8.42 1.78 -6.93
N SER A 53 -9.55 1.88 -6.23
CA SER A 53 -9.91 3.07 -5.47
C SER A 53 -10.52 2.66 -4.12
N VAL A 54 -10.07 3.30 -3.07
CA VAL A 54 -10.65 3.25 -1.72
C VAL A 54 -11.30 4.59 -1.33
N ARG A 55 -11.50 5.47 -2.33
CA ARG A 55 -12.24 6.74 -2.22
C ARG A 55 -13.75 6.50 -2.31
N SER A 56 -14.52 7.57 -2.14
CA SER A 56 -15.96 7.52 -2.39
C SER A 56 -16.28 7.18 -3.85
N ASP A 57 -17.51 6.67 -4.08
CA ASP A 57 -17.98 6.33 -5.42
C ASP A 57 -18.03 7.57 -6.33
N ASP A 58 -18.40 8.74 -5.78
CA ASP A 58 -18.46 10.00 -6.51
C ASP A 58 -17.08 10.45 -6.98
N GLU A 59 -16.07 10.42 -6.11
CA GLU A 59 -14.69 10.77 -6.44
C GLU A 59 -14.11 9.80 -7.48
N THR A 60 -14.34 8.51 -7.31
CA THR A 60 -13.89 7.48 -8.25
C THR A 60 -14.54 7.67 -9.63
N SER A 61 -15.85 7.93 -9.66
CA SER A 61 -16.60 8.18 -10.91
C SER A 61 -16.13 9.45 -11.62
N SER A 62 -15.82 10.50 -10.87
CA SER A 62 -15.26 11.76 -11.41
C SER A 62 -13.88 11.53 -12.05
N LEU A 63 -13.00 10.78 -11.38
CA LEU A 63 -11.71 10.43 -11.94
C LEU A 63 -11.84 9.60 -13.22
N VAL A 64 -12.69 8.57 -13.23
CA VAL A 64 -12.95 7.73 -14.41
C VAL A 64 -13.47 8.57 -15.57
N ALA A 65 -14.41 9.49 -15.33
CA ALA A 65 -14.92 10.40 -16.36
C ALA A 65 -13.81 11.30 -16.94
N SER A 66 -12.92 11.79 -16.09
CA SER A 66 -11.77 12.61 -16.49
C SER A 66 -10.78 11.82 -17.35
N ILE A 67 -10.54 10.53 -17.02
CA ILE A 67 -9.69 9.63 -17.82
C ILE A 67 -10.29 9.38 -19.19
N ILE A 68 -11.58 9.09 -19.26
CA ILE A 68 -12.30 8.90 -20.55
C ILE A 68 -12.19 10.16 -21.39
N THR A 69 -12.44 11.33 -20.81
CA THR A 69 -12.40 12.61 -21.52
C THR A 69 -10.99 12.93 -22.04
N THR A 70 -9.96 12.64 -21.24
CA THR A 70 -8.58 13.03 -21.54
C THR A 70 -7.89 12.06 -22.50
N PHE A 71 -8.11 10.75 -22.30
CA PHE A 71 -7.35 9.70 -23.01
C PHE A 71 -8.22 8.86 -23.95
N GLY A 72 -9.56 9.00 -23.92
CA GLY A 72 -10.46 8.19 -24.73
C GLY A 72 -10.56 6.72 -24.33
N VAL A 73 -10.11 6.37 -23.10
CA VAL A 73 -10.00 4.99 -22.62
C VAL A 73 -10.91 4.77 -21.42
N VAL A 74 -11.64 3.67 -21.42
CA VAL A 74 -12.46 3.24 -20.26
C VAL A 74 -11.54 2.55 -19.26
N ALA A 75 -11.58 3.00 -18.00
CA ALA A 75 -10.82 2.39 -16.93
C ALA A 75 -11.52 1.15 -16.41
N GLN A 76 -10.79 0.04 -16.29
CA GLN A 76 -11.23 -1.16 -15.58
C GLN A 76 -10.98 -0.98 -14.08
N CYS A 77 -12.06 -0.90 -13.29
CA CYS A 77 -11.99 -0.71 -11.85
C CYS A 77 -11.98 -2.07 -11.14
N ALA A 78 -11.01 -2.29 -10.25
CA ALA A 78 -11.02 -3.45 -9.38
C ALA A 78 -12.27 -3.47 -8.51
N GLN A 79 -12.82 -4.65 -8.27
CA GLN A 79 -14.02 -4.87 -7.48
C GLN A 79 -13.76 -5.85 -6.35
N PRO A 80 -14.47 -5.74 -5.21
CA PRO A 80 -14.42 -6.75 -4.16
C PRO A 80 -14.82 -8.12 -4.70
N ALA A 81 -14.10 -9.16 -4.29
CA ALA A 81 -14.40 -10.53 -4.70
C ALA A 81 -14.29 -11.51 -3.53
N ARG A 82 -15.11 -12.59 -3.55
CA ARG A 82 -14.98 -13.69 -2.61
C ARG A 82 -13.73 -14.52 -2.85
N SER A 83 -13.35 -14.67 -4.12
CA SER A 83 -12.12 -15.35 -4.51
C SER A 83 -11.66 -14.87 -5.88
N VAL A 84 -10.36 -14.86 -6.09
CA VAL A 84 -9.71 -14.59 -7.39
C VAL A 84 -8.31 -15.21 -7.40
N ALA A 85 -7.90 -15.77 -8.53
CA ALA A 85 -6.55 -16.29 -8.76
C ALA A 85 -6.04 -17.28 -7.68
N GLY A 86 -6.94 -18.09 -7.12
CA GLY A 86 -6.61 -19.05 -6.07
C GLY A 86 -6.60 -18.47 -4.65
N VAL A 87 -6.88 -17.18 -4.48
CA VAL A 87 -7.01 -16.55 -3.16
C VAL A 87 -8.48 -16.45 -2.77
N SER A 88 -8.83 -16.87 -1.54
CA SER A 88 -10.16 -16.75 -0.94
C SER A 88 -10.15 -15.66 0.13
N ASN A 89 -11.09 -14.73 0.05
CA ASN A 89 -11.21 -13.61 0.99
C ASN A 89 -11.70 -14.10 2.36
N GLY A 90 -10.95 -13.79 3.42
CA GLY A 90 -11.24 -14.25 4.78
C GLY A 90 -12.23 -13.39 5.56
N TYR A 91 -12.66 -12.25 5.01
CA TYR A 91 -13.68 -11.44 5.67
C TYR A 91 -15.07 -12.09 5.56
N GLU A 92 -15.82 -12.10 6.64
CA GLU A 92 -17.23 -12.55 6.64
C GLU A 92 -18.05 -11.80 5.59
N GLU A 93 -17.96 -10.47 5.61
CA GLU A 93 -18.47 -9.58 4.58
C GLU A 93 -17.32 -9.20 3.63
N PHE A 94 -17.05 -10.03 2.63
CA PHE A 94 -15.89 -9.87 1.74
C PHE A 94 -15.77 -8.47 1.10
N ALA A 95 -16.90 -7.79 0.88
CA ALA A 95 -16.95 -6.45 0.31
C ALA A 95 -16.42 -5.35 1.26
N ARG A 96 -16.21 -5.67 2.54
CA ARG A 96 -15.66 -4.74 3.53
C ARG A 96 -14.14 -4.80 3.66
N LEU A 97 -13.48 -5.77 3.06
CA LEU A 97 -12.02 -5.73 2.97
C LEU A 97 -11.60 -4.59 2.05
N GLY A 98 -10.72 -3.70 2.51
CA GLY A 98 -10.16 -2.64 1.68
C GLY A 98 -9.57 -3.20 0.39
N LEU A 99 -9.91 -2.60 -0.75
CA LEU A 99 -9.48 -3.11 -2.05
C LEU A 99 -7.96 -3.06 -2.22
N ASP A 100 -7.30 -2.07 -1.66
CA ASP A 100 -5.85 -1.97 -1.59
C ASP A 100 -5.23 -3.18 -0.90
N ARG A 101 -5.75 -3.55 0.29
CA ARG A 101 -5.33 -4.75 1.03
C ARG A 101 -5.62 -6.02 0.25
N TRP A 102 -6.84 -6.13 -0.33
CA TRP A 102 -7.22 -7.29 -1.15
C TRP A 102 -6.23 -7.50 -2.30
N LEU A 103 -5.88 -6.44 -3.02
CA LEU A 103 -4.93 -6.53 -4.12
C LEU A 103 -3.51 -6.85 -3.64
N ALA A 104 -3.06 -6.28 -2.52
CA ALA A 104 -1.77 -6.62 -1.93
C ALA A 104 -1.69 -8.11 -1.56
N VAL A 105 -2.76 -8.66 -0.96
CA VAL A 105 -2.90 -10.09 -0.63
C VAL A 105 -2.84 -10.95 -1.89
N VAL A 106 -3.63 -10.63 -2.93
CA VAL A 106 -3.64 -11.36 -4.20
C VAL A 106 -2.26 -11.28 -4.89
N GLY A 107 -1.65 -10.09 -4.90
CA GLY A 107 -0.32 -9.89 -5.48
C GLY A 107 0.78 -10.67 -4.76
N ALA A 108 0.75 -10.69 -3.43
CA ALA A 108 1.70 -11.44 -2.63
C ALA A 108 1.58 -12.95 -2.88
N PHE A 109 0.36 -13.48 -2.84
CA PHE A 109 0.11 -14.91 -3.09
C PHE A 109 0.48 -15.30 -4.52
N GLU A 110 0.23 -14.44 -5.52
CA GLU A 110 0.65 -14.67 -6.91
C GLU A 110 2.16 -14.84 -7.03
N LEU A 111 2.93 -14.04 -6.26
CA LEU A 111 4.39 -14.07 -6.25
C LEU A 111 4.98 -15.19 -5.40
N ALA A 112 4.35 -15.58 -4.29
CA ALA A 112 4.83 -16.58 -3.36
C ALA A 112 4.39 -18.00 -3.75
N LYS A 113 3.10 -18.17 -4.09
CA LYS A 113 2.43 -19.48 -4.24
C LYS A 113 2.61 -20.38 -3.00
N SER A 114 2.75 -19.76 -1.83
CA SER A 114 2.92 -20.36 -0.52
C SER A 114 2.30 -19.47 0.55
N ALA A 115 2.35 -19.91 1.83
CA ALA A 115 1.93 -19.06 2.93
C ALA A 115 2.73 -17.74 2.95
N CYS A 116 2.03 -16.63 3.20
CA CYS A 116 2.70 -15.34 3.25
C CYS A 116 2.06 -14.36 4.24
N LEU A 117 2.90 -13.52 4.82
CA LEU A 117 2.56 -12.36 5.62
C LEU A 117 2.81 -11.10 4.78
N VAL A 118 1.78 -10.29 4.58
CA VAL A 118 1.87 -9.02 3.85
C VAL A 118 1.85 -7.88 4.85
N LEU A 119 2.89 -7.05 4.85
CA LEU A 119 3.03 -5.88 5.68
C LEU A 119 3.11 -4.64 4.79
N ASP A 120 2.09 -3.77 4.88
CA ASP A 120 2.03 -2.51 4.14
C ASP A 120 2.19 -1.33 5.11
N PHE A 121 3.17 -0.46 4.82
CA PHE A 121 3.53 0.70 5.63
C PHE A 121 3.17 2.01 4.91
N GLY A 122 1.90 2.35 4.94
CA GLY A 122 1.34 3.57 4.39
C GLY A 122 0.86 4.56 5.46
N THR A 123 -0.19 5.31 5.16
CA THR A 123 -0.91 6.17 6.13
C THR A 123 -1.40 5.35 7.32
N ALA A 124 -1.97 4.19 7.06
CA ALA A 124 -2.13 3.11 8.04
C ALA A 124 -1.06 2.03 7.79
N VAL A 125 -0.74 1.25 8.80
CA VAL A 125 0.04 0.01 8.66
C VAL A 125 -0.93 -1.15 8.71
N THR A 126 -0.82 -2.04 7.74
CA THR A 126 -1.64 -3.26 7.70
C THR A 126 -0.77 -4.51 7.74
N ALA A 127 -1.32 -5.59 8.28
CA ALA A 127 -0.73 -6.92 8.24
C ALA A 127 -1.83 -7.91 7.82
N ASP A 128 -1.60 -8.64 6.75
CA ASP A 128 -2.54 -9.63 6.22
C ASP A 128 -1.88 -11.00 6.10
N PHE A 129 -2.60 -12.05 6.49
CA PHE A 129 -2.13 -13.41 6.56
C PHE A 129 -2.80 -14.27 5.49
N VAL A 130 -2.01 -14.95 4.67
CA VAL A 130 -2.50 -15.84 3.62
C VAL A 130 -1.89 -17.22 3.78
N ALA A 131 -2.71 -18.23 3.95
CA ALA A 131 -2.26 -19.63 4.07
C ALA A 131 -1.78 -20.20 2.73
N ALA A 132 -1.04 -21.30 2.77
CA ALA A 132 -0.44 -21.92 1.57
C ALA A 132 -1.47 -22.38 0.52
N ASP A 133 -2.71 -22.62 0.92
CA ASP A 133 -3.83 -22.96 0.03
C ASP A 133 -4.54 -21.71 -0.57
N GLY A 134 -4.04 -20.52 -0.26
CA GLY A 134 -4.61 -19.25 -0.70
C GLY A 134 -5.74 -18.71 0.18
N GLN A 135 -6.05 -19.33 1.33
CA GLN A 135 -7.02 -18.78 2.26
C GLN A 135 -6.45 -17.53 2.94
N HIS A 136 -7.03 -16.36 2.73
CA HIS A 136 -6.77 -15.18 3.52
C HIS A 136 -7.37 -15.37 4.92
N LEU A 137 -6.54 -15.35 5.95
CA LEU A 137 -6.96 -15.61 7.33
C LEU A 137 -7.48 -14.35 8.04
N GLY A 138 -7.38 -13.20 7.38
CA GLY A 138 -7.65 -11.89 7.96
C GLY A 138 -6.37 -11.13 8.25
N GLY A 139 -6.49 -10.02 8.98
CA GLY A 139 -5.34 -9.17 9.25
C GLY A 139 -5.60 -8.10 10.29
N PHE A 140 -4.65 -7.20 10.44
CA PHE A 140 -4.65 -6.12 11.44
C PHE A 140 -4.39 -4.79 10.76
N ILE A 141 -4.95 -3.72 11.35
CA ILE A 141 -4.75 -2.34 10.90
C ILE A 141 -4.35 -1.51 12.12
N CYS A 142 -3.29 -0.74 12.00
CA CYS A 142 -2.92 0.25 12.99
C CYS A 142 -2.46 1.57 12.34
N PRO A 143 -2.36 2.68 13.07
CA PRO A 143 -1.87 3.93 12.52
C PRO A 143 -0.43 3.82 12.03
N GLY A 144 -0.13 4.35 10.82
CA GLY A 144 1.24 4.53 10.34
C GLY A 144 1.93 5.77 10.96
N MET A 145 3.21 5.95 10.66
CA MET A 145 4.01 7.08 11.18
C MET A 145 3.36 8.44 10.92
N PRO A 146 2.88 8.77 9.71
CA PRO A 146 2.24 10.05 9.44
C PRO A 146 1.02 10.28 10.34
N LEU A 147 0.15 9.27 10.43
CA LEU A 147 -1.09 9.38 11.19
C LEU A 147 -0.83 9.49 12.71
N MET A 148 0.11 8.71 13.26
CA MET A 148 0.50 8.80 14.66
C MET A 148 1.06 10.20 14.98
N ARG A 149 1.92 10.71 14.12
CA ARG A 149 2.54 12.03 14.24
C ARG A 149 1.49 13.15 14.23
N ASP A 150 0.57 13.11 13.28
CA ASP A 150 -0.49 14.10 13.12
C ASP A 150 -1.46 14.09 14.30
N GLN A 151 -1.82 12.93 14.83
CA GLN A 151 -2.65 12.82 16.01
C GLN A 151 -1.98 13.46 17.25
N LEU A 152 -0.70 13.20 17.46
CA LEU A 152 0.05 13.82 18.55
C LEU A 152 0.19 15.33 18.36
N ARG A 153 0.43 15.82 17.14
CA ARG A 153 0.48 17.24 16.83
C ARG A 153 -0.89 17.93 17.05
N THR A 154 -1.97 17.28 16.65
CA THR A 154 -3.33 17.85 16.72
C THR A 154 -3.87 17.88 18.13
N HIS A 155 -3.70 16.80 18.90
CA HIS A 155 -4.31 16.63 20.21
C HIS A 155 -3.41 17.04 21.39
N THR A 156 -2.21 17.58 21.14
CA THR A 156 -1.34 18.13 22.18
C THR A 156 -0.98 19.58 21.88
N ARG A 157 -0.72 20.35 22.95
CA ARG A 157 -0.39 21.79 22.80
C ARG A 157 1.09 22.06 22.53
N ARG A 158 1.97 21.14 22.94
CA ARG A 158 3.43 21.37 22.95
C ARG A 158 4.20 20.56 21.93
N ILE A 159 3.57 19.60 21.25
CA ILE A 159 4.20 18.82 20.21
C ILE A 159 4.08 19.58 18.89
N ARG A 160 5.12 20.35 18.57
CA ARG A 160 5.25 21.12 17.32
C ARG A 160 6.70 21.07 16.85
N TYR A 161 6.93 20.58 15.65
CA TYR A 161 8.23 20.49 15.01
C TYR A 161 8.05 20.28 13.50
N ASP A 162 9.09 20.55 12.71
CA ASP A 162 9.11 20.37 11.27
C ASP A 162 9.54 18.93 10.87
N ASP A 163 9.35 18.60 9.60
CA ASP A 163 9.63 17.26 9.10
C ASP A 163 11.14 16.96 9.04
N LEU A 164 12.00 17.96 8.81
CA LEU A 164 13.44 17.77 8.84
C LEU A 164 13.92 17.35 10.24
N SER A 165 13.39 17.97 11.28
CA SER A 165 13.66 17.56 12.67
C SER A 165 13.16 16.16 12.95
N ALA A 166 12.02 15.77 12.38
CA ALA A 166 11.47 14.41 12.47
C ALA A 166 12.41 13.37 11.86
N GLU A 167 12.89 13.61 10.64
CA GLU A 167 13.83 12.71 9.95
C GLU A 167 15.14 12.56 10.73
N GLN A 168 15.71 13.68 11.21
CA GLN A 168 16.94 13.64 12.01
C GLN A 168 16.77 12.84 13.32
N ALA A 169 15.60 12.91 13.94
CA ALA A 169 15.32 12.18 15.18
C ALA A 169 15.39 10.66 14.98
N LEU A 170 15.05 10.14 13.80
CA LEU A 170 15.04 8.71 13.48
C LEU A 170 16.43 8.12 13.21
N LEU A 171 17.47 8.95 13.04
CA LEU A 171 18.83 8.47 12.79
C LEU A 171 19.44 7.70 13.98
N GLN A 172 18.85 7.82 15.17
CA GLN A 172 19.34 7.15 16.39
C GLN A 172 18.21 6.43 17.11
N ARG A 173 18.55 5.28 17.73
CA ARG A 173 17.60 4.43 18.50
C ARG A 173 17.70 4.60 20.03
N LYS A 174 18.34 5.66 20.48
CA LYS A 174 18.45 5.95 21.93
C LYS A 174 17.19 6.62 22.45
N PRO A 175 16.89 6.56 23.75
CA PRO A 175 15.82 7.36 24.34
C PRO A 175 15.94 8.83 23.94
N GLY A 176 14.82 9.45 23.55
CA GLY A 176 14.79 10.83 23.13
C GLY A 176 15.07 11.77 24.30
N ARG A 177 15.86 12.82 24.05
CA ARG A 177 16.16 13.88 25.01
C ARG A 177 15.48 15.21 24.66
N THR A 178 14.75 15.22 23.55
CA THR A 178 13.86 16.30 23.10
C THR A 178 12.48 15.73 22.80
N THR A 179 11.46 16.60 22.72
CA THR A 179 10.08 16.19 22.38
C THR A 179 10.04 15.52 21.01
N VAL A 180 10.75 16.06 20.01
CA VAL A 180 10.81 15.48 18.66
C VAL A 180 11.36 14.06 18.69
N GLU A 181 12.53 13.88 19.31
CA GLU A 181 13.15 12.57 19.42
C GLU A 181 12.27 11.57 20.18
N ALA A 182 11.62 12.00 21.25
CA ALA A 182 10.76 11.13 22.05
C ALA A 182 9.52 10.66 21.24
N VAL A 183 8.91 11.56 20.48
CA VAL A 183 7.75 11.25 19.63
C VAL A 183 8.14 10.35 18.48
N GLU A 184 9.11 10.75 17.67
CA GLU A 184 9.47 10.03 16.46
C GLU A 184 9.98 8.63 16.77
N ARG A 185 10.88 8.50 17.74
CA ARG A 185 11.41 7.21 18.17
C ARG A 185 10.35 6.35 18.87
N GLY A 186 9.43 6.97 19.61
CA GLY A 186 8.31 6.27 20.25
C GLY A 186 7.36 5.67 19.20
N CYS A 187 6.96 6.44 18.18
CA CYS A 187 6.13 5.95 17.08
C CYS A 187 6.85 4.84 16.30
N LEU A 188 8.13 5.00 16.00
CA LEU A 188 8.92 3.95 15.35
C LEU A 188 8.96 2.66 16.17
N LEU A 189 9.13 2.76 17.51
CA LEU A 189 9.12 1.57 18.37
C LEU A 189 7.76 0.88 18.39
N MET A 190 6.65 1.61 18.33
CA MET A 190 5.31 1.02 18.18
C MET A 190 5.19 0.21 16.88
N MET A 191 5.62 0.77 15.75
CA MET A 191 5.63 0.06 14.47
C MET A 191 6.51 -1.20 14.51
N ARG A 192 7.70 -1.09 15.09
CA ARG A 192 8.62 -2.22 15.23
C ARG A 192 8.05 -3.31 16.13
N GLY A 193 7.41 -2.95 17.25
CA GLY A 193 6.69 -3.87 18.12
C GLY A 193 5.55 -4.58 17.38
N PHE A 194 4.79 -3.84 16.57
CA PHE A 194 3.75 -4.43 15.72
C PHE A 194 4.34 -5.49 14.78
N VAL A 195 5.43 -5.18 14.06
CA VAL A 195 6.10 -6.14 13.15
C VAL A 195 6.53 -7.40 13.88
N LEU A 196 7.17 -7.26 15.06
CA LEU A 196 7.62 -8.44 15.84
C LEU A 196 6.44 -9.34 16.20
N THR A 197 5.34 -8.75 16.68
CA THR A 197 4.13 -9.51 17.01
C THR A 197 3.52 -10.19 15.79
N GLN A 198 3.50 -9.55 14.62
CA GLN A 198 3.01 -10.19 13.40
C GLN A 198 3.89 -11.38 12.97
N LEU A 199 5.20 -11.26 13.10
CA LEU A 199 6.13 -12.35 12.81
C LEU A 199 5.97 -13.52 13.81
N GLU A 200 5.74 -13.22 15.08
CA GLU A 200 5.46 -14.25 16.11
C GLU A 200 4.17 -15.00 15.76
N LEU A 201 3.08 -14.27 15.46
CA LEU A 201 1.83 -14.88 15.03
C LEU A 201 1.97 -15.71 13.75
N ALA A 202 2.71 -15.24 12.77
CA ALA A 202 2.95 -16.00 11.54
C ALA A 202 3.69 -17.31 11.82
N ARG A 203 4.68 -17.30 12.74
CA ARG A 203 5.38 -18.51 13.17
C ARG A 203 4.47 -19.46 13.94
N GLU A 204 3.51 -18.97 14.70
CA GLU A 204 2.51 -19.83 15.36
C GLU A 204 1.64 -20.58 14.34
N TYR A 205 1.31 -19.95 13.20
CA TYR A 205 0.51 -20.58 12.14
C TYR A 205 1.33 -21.54 11.26
N TRP A 206 2.57 -21.18 10.92
CA TRP A 206 3.31 -21.82 9.82
C TRP A 206 4.74 -22.23 10.15
N GLY A 207 5.22 -22.06 11.39
CA GLY A 207 6.62 -22.25 11.74
C GLY A 207 7.50 -21.24 11.01
N GLU A 208 8.50 -21.74 10.27
CA GLU A 208 9.34 -20.88 9.41
C GLU A 208 8.96 -20.99 7.91
N ASP A 209 7.86 -21.69 7.58
CA ASP A 209 7.48 -21.97 6.19
C ASP A 209 6.48 -20.92 5.66
N PHE A 210 6.94 -19.68 5.58
CA PHE A 210 6.18 -18.57 4.99
C PHE A 210 7.08 -17.48 4.46
N GLU A 211 6.58 -16.73 3.47
CA GLU A 211 7.25 -15.54 2.94
C GLU A 211 6.71 -14.26 3.58
N VAL A 212 7.58 -13.27 3.78
CA VAL A 212 7.18 -11.93 4.24
C VAL A 212 7.32 -10.95 3.09
N PHE A 213 6.23 -10.22 2.80
CA PHE A 213 6.22 -9.13 1.85
C PHE A 213 6.18 -7.79 2.59
N LEU A 214 7.06 -6.87 2.18
CA LEU A 214 7.05 -5.48 2.65
C LEU A 214 6.68 -4.57 1.48
N THR A 215 5.70 -3.71 1.72
CA THR A 215 5.30 -2.65 0.78
C THR A 215 5.00 -1.34 1.54
N GLY A 216 4.66 -0.29 0.81
CA GLY A 216 4.38 1.02 1.38
C GLY A 216 5.62 1.92 1.53
N GLY A 217 5.35 3.23 1.68
CA GLY A 217 6.40 4.26 1.69
C GLY A 217 7.37 4.16 2.87
N ASP A 218 6.86 3.75 4.04
CA ASP A 218 7.63 3.65 5.29
C ASP A 218 8.24 2.26 5.54
N ALA A 219 8.17 1.33 4.58
CA ALA A 219 8.71 -0.04 4.70
C ALA A 219 10.20 -0.07 5.05
N SER A 220 10.97 0.94 4.62
CA SER A 220 12.40 1.08 4.93
C SER A 220 12.70 1.20 6.44
N LEU A 221 11.76 1.73 7.24
CA LEU A 221 11.91 1.94 8.69
C LEU A 221 11.99 0.63 9.49
N VAL A 222 11.49 -0.46 8.90
CA VAL A 222 11.43 -1.78 9.54
C VAL A 222 12.20 -2.86 8.76
N ARG A 223 12.80 -2.53 7.63
CA ARG A 223 13.49 -3.48 6.74
C ARG A 223 14.56 -4.31 7.45
N ASP A 224 15.26 -3.71 8.39
CA ASP A 224 16.31 -4.36 9.16
C ASP A 224 15.80 -5.45 10.14
N MET A 225 14.50 -5.47 10.43
CA MET A 225 13.86 -6.48 11.28
C MET A 225 13.50 -7.75 10.52
N VAL A 226 13.33 -7.65 9.21
CA VAL A 226 12.92 -8.74 8.32
C VAL A 226 13.85 -8.79 7.10
N PRO A 227 15.15 -9.16 7.33
CA PRO A 227 16.16 -9.10 6.26
C PRO A 227 15.81 -9.98 5.05
N ASP A 228 15.08 -11.06 5.26
CA ASP A 228 14.69 -12.02 4.21
C ASP A 228 13.36 -11.62 3.51
N ALA A 229 12.69 -10.56 3.97
CA ALA A 229 11.42 -10.15 3.36
C ALA A 229 11.61 -9.68 1.91
N ARG A 230 10.66 -10.02 1.06
CA ARG A 230 10.56 -9.48 -0.30
C ARG A 230 9.97 -8.08 -0.25
N VAL A 231 10.78 -7.08 -0.61
CA VAL A 231 10.30 -5.68 -0.73
C VAL A 231 9.72 -5.48 -2.11
N VAL A 232 8.40 -5.29 -2.19
CA VAL A 232 7.68 -5.07 -3.45
C VAL A 232 6.88 -3.78 -3.33
N GLN A 233 7.46 -2.67 -3.78
CA GLN A 233 6.83 -1.34 -3.68
C GLN A 233 5.52 -1.22 -4.45
N ASP A 234 5.36 -2.02 -5.49
CA ASP A 234 4.22 -2.03 -6.40
C ASP A 234 3.29 -3.24 -6.18
N LEU A 235 3.23 -3.77 -4.95
CA LEU A 235 2.50 -5.00 -4.65
C LEU A 235 1.00 -4.88 -5.01
N VAL A 236 0.39 -3.73 -4.74
CA VAL A 236 -1.00 -3.44 -5.13
C VAL A 236 -1.17 -3.52 -6.65
N PHE A 237 -0.21 -3.02 -7.43
CA PHE A 237 -0.27 -3.12 -8.90
C PHE A 237 -0.06 -4.54 -9.41
N VAL A 238 0.72 -5.37 -8.72
CA VAL A 238 0.81 -6.80 -9.04
C VAL A 238 -0.55 -7.45 -8.91
N GLY A 239 -1.23 -7.24 -7.79
CA GLY A 239 -2.60 -7.73 -7.57
C GLY A 239 -3.61 -7.14 -8.55
N LEU A 240 -3.51 -5.85 -8.85
CA LEU A 240 -4.37 -5.18 -9.82
C LEU A 240 -4.24 -5.82 -11.22
N ALA A 241 -3.02 -6.19 -11.60
CA ALA A 241 -2.77 -6.87 -12.86
C ALA A 241 -3.45 -8.24 -12.94
N VAL A 242 -3.51 -8.95 -11.82
CA VAL A 242 -4.15 -10.27 -11.69
C VAL A 242 -5.68 -10.16 -11.69
N VAL A 243 -6.22 -9.19 -10.93
CA VAL A 243 -7.66 -9.02 -10.75
C VAL A 243 -8.33 -8.35 -11.96
N CYS A 244 -7.61 -7.45 -12.62
CA CYS A 244 -8.04 -6.73 -13.81
C CYS A 244 -7.14 -7.09 -15.01
N PRO A 245 -7.19 -8.34 -15.52
CA PRO A 245 -6.37 -8.72 -16.67
C PRO A 245 -6.78 -7.91 -17.89
N LEU A 246 -5.78 -7.45 -18.64
CA LEU A 246 -5.98 -6.75 -19.91
C LEU A 246 -5.77 -7.73 -21.07
N PRO A 247 -6.44 -7.49 -22.22
CA PRO A 247 -6.34 -8.34 -23.39
C PRO A 247 -4.95 -8.35 -24.01
#